data_1556775a05d815109c8183b414dc8eab
#
_entry.id   1556775a05d815109c8183b414dc8eab
#
_cell.length_a   1.000
_cell.length_b   1.000
_cell.length_c   1.000
_cell.angle_alpha   90.00
_cell.angle_beta   90.00
_cell.angle_gamma   90.00
#
_symmetry.space_group_name_H-M   'P 1'
#
loop_
_entity.id
_entity.type
_entity.pdbx_description
1 polymer ?
#
loop_
_entity_poly.entity_id
_entity_poly.type
_entity_poly.pdbx_seq_one_letter_code
_entity_poly.pdbx_strand_id
1 'polypeptide(L)'
;SKLRTGRAHPSVLEHLTIDYYGSATPLSQVANISVEGARMLVVTPWEKNLVADIEKAIMTSDLGLNPSSAGTVIRVPLPPLTEERRRGLVKLVREEVEKARVAIRNIRREANQTFKELEKEKEITEDDVRRAGERIQQQTDTFIAKVDAIAEQKEKDLMEV
;
A
#
# COMPACT_ATOMS: atom_id res chain seq x y z
N SER A 1 1.64 -0.60 -0.37
CA SER A 1 0.62 -1.54 -0.83
C SER A 1 -0.05 -0.99 -2.08
N LYS A 2 0.03 -1.72 -3.19
CA LYS A 2 -0.51 -1.32 -4.51
C LYS A 2 -2.03 -1.56 -4.65
N LEU A 3 -2.73 -1.85 -3.57
CA LEU A 3 -4.16 -2.13 -3.63
C LEU A 3 -4.96 -0.82 -3.66
N ARG A 4 -5.65 -0.58 -4.78
CA ARG A 4 -6.58 0.54 -4.91
C ARG A 4 -7.85 0.25 -4.12
N THR A 5 -8.19 1.15 -3.21
CA THR A 5 -9.36 1.00 -2.32
C THR A 5 -10.64 1.65 -2.86
N GLY A 6 -10.66 2.07 -4.13
CA GLY A 6 -11.79 2.80 -4.70
C GLY A 6 -11.81 4.29 -4.41
N ARG A 7 -10.91 4.77 -3.53
CA ARG A 7 -10.73 6.20 -3.25
C ARG A 7 -9.51 6.73 -3.97
N ALA A 8 -9.56 7.98 -4.39
CA ALA A 8 -8.41 8.65 -4.98
C ALA A 8 -7.27 8.77 -3.96
N HIS A 9 -6.07 8.45 -4.39
CA HIS A 9 -4.86 8.61 -3.60
C HIS A 9 -3.73 9.12 -4.49
N PRO A 10 -2.90 10.07 -4.04
CA PRO A 10 -1.81 10.61 -4.87
C PRO A 10 -0.84 9.56 -5.41
N SER A 11 -0.67 8.43 -4.72
CA SER A 11 0.22 7.34 -5.15
C SER A 11 -0.12 6.76 -6.52
N VAL A 12 -1.34 6.96 -7.02
CA VAL A 12 -1.73 6.52 -8.37
C VAL A 12 -0.87 7.17 -9.44
N LEU A 13 -0.50 8.44 -9.24
CA LEU A 13 0.24 9.24 -10.21
C LEU A 13 1.72 9.47 -9.83
N GLU A 14 2.12 9.19 -8.60
CA GLU A 14 3.47 9.50 -8.10
C GLU A 14 4.60 8.86 -8.91
N HIS A 15 4.35 7.70 -9.51
CA HIS A 15 5.34 6.96 -10.27
C HIS A 15 5.40 7.31 -11.75
N LEU A 16 4.50 8.16 -12.23
CA LEU A 16 4.58 8.66 -13.60
C LEU A 16 5.76 9.62 -13.71
N THR A 17 6.48 9.51 -14.81
CA THR A 17 7.60 10.40 -15.10
C THR A 17 7.29 11.26 -16.31
N ILE A 18 7.83 12.48 -16.28
CA ILE A 18 7.80 13.39 -17.43
C ILE A 18 9.24 13.77 -17.80
N ASP A 19 9.41 14.22 -19.04
CA ASP A 19 10.69 14.82 -19.45
C ASP A 19 10.75 16.26 -18.87
N TYR A 20 11.64 16.44 -17.91
CA TYR A 20 11.88 17.72 -17.28
C TYR A 20 13.29 18.19 -17.64
N TYR A 21 13.38 19.07 -18.62
CA TYR A 21 14.66 19.58 -19.15
C TYR A 21 15.66 18.47 -19.52
N GLY A 22 15.18 17.43 -20.20
CA GLY A 22 15.99 16.32 -20.65
C GLY A 22 16.18 15.19 -19.64
N SER A 23 15.59 15.29 -18.46
CA SER A 23 15.67 14.28 -17.41
C SER A 23 14.29 13.70 -17.11
N ALA A 24 14.19 12.36 -17.07
CA ALA A 24 12.96 11.67 -16.65
C ALA A 24 12.76 11.93 -15.14
N THR A 25 11.75 12.70 -14.82
CA THR A 25 11.49 13.17 -13.44
C THR A 25 10.11 12.70 -12.97
N PRO A 26 10.01 12.14 -11.76
CA PRO A 26 8.71 11.76 -11.19
C PRO A 26 7.77 12.96 -11.08
N LEU A 27 6.49 12.73 -11.34
CA LEU A 27 5.46 13.75 -11.30
C LEU A 27 5.40 14.49 -9.95
N SER A 28 5.62 13.76 -8.86
CA SER A 28 5.63 14.32 -7.50
C SER A 28 6.71 15.38 -7.26
N GLN A 29 7.75 15.41 -8.10
CA GLN A 29 8.84 16.38 -7.98
C GLN A 29 8.62 17.65 -8.79
N VAL A 30 7.62 17.69 -9.65
CA VAL A 30 7.33 18.83 -10.54
C VAL A 30 5.94 19.38 -10.37
N ALA A 31 5.11 18.74 -9.57
CA ALA A 31 3.74 19.14 -9.33
C ALA A 31 3.27 18.75 -7.93
N ASN A 32 2.29 19.47 -7.43
CA ASN A 32 1.54 19.08 -6.24
C ASN A 32 0.38 18.19 -6.66
N ILE A 33 0.25 17.02 -6.03
CA ILE A 33 -0.84 16.09 -6.29
C ILE A 33 -1.71 16.04 -5.03
N SER A 34 -2.97 16.43 -5.17
CA SER A 34 -3.94 16.46 -4.08
C SER A 34 -5.20 15.67 -4.45
N VAL A 35 -6.04 15.42 -3.46
CA VAL A 35 -7.30 14.71 -3.62
C VAL A 35 -8.47 15.68 -3.46
N GLU A 36 -9.41 15.64 -4.40
CA GLU A 36 -10.65 16.40 -4.34
C GLU A 36 -11.82 15.40 -4.36
N GLY A 37 -12.47 15.22 -3.22
CA GLY A 37 -13.52 14.22 -3.09
C GLY A 37 -12.99 12.79 -3.10
N ALA A 38 -13.87 11.84 -3.43
CA ALA A 38 -13.54 10.42 -3.33
C ALA A 38 -12.78 9.86 -4.54
N ARG A 39 -12.95 10.48 -5.73
CA ARG A 39 -12.46 9.92 -7.00
C ARG A 39 -11.87 10.96 -7.95
N MET A 40 -11.34 12.04 -7.41
CA MET A 40 -10.71 13.10 -8.20
C MET A 40 -9.32 13.38 -7.67
N LEU A 41 -8.33 13.30 -8.54
CA LEU A 41 -6.98 13.79 -8.27
C LEU A 41 -6.80 15.15 -8.94
N VAL A 42 -6.15 16.06 -8.24
CA VAL A 42 -5.83 17.39 -8.75
C VAL A 42 -4.32 17.53 -8.79
N VAL A 43 -3.81 17.77 -9.98
CA VAL A 43 -2.38 17.97 -10.23
C VAL A 43 -2.15 19.44 -10.54
N THR A 44 -1.34 20.10 -9.74
CA THR A 44 -0.98 21.50 -9.94
C THR A 44 0.53 21.58 -10.18
N PRO A 45 0.96 21.73 -11.44
CA PRO A 45 2.37 21.89 -11.75
C PRO A 45 2.92 23.17 -11.17
N TRP A 46 4.16 23.16 -10.75
CA TRP A 46 4.84 24.39 -10.28
C TRP A 46 5.20 25.33 -11.42
N GLU A 47 5.33 24.79 -12.62
CA GLU A 47 5.59 25.56 -13.83
C GLU A 47 4.45 25.37 -14.84
N LYS A 48 3.91 26.48 -15.33
CA LYS A 48 2.76 26.47 -16.27
C LYS A 48 3.04 25.74 -17.58
N ASN A 49 4.28 25.79 -18.04
CA ASN A 49 4.68 25.12 -19.29
C ASN A 49 4.67 23.58 -19.20
N LEU A 50 4.54 23.01 -18.01
CA LEU A 50 4.49 21.57 -17.81
C LEU A 50 3.08 20.97 -17.91
N VAL A 51 2.04 21.80 -17.92
CA VAL A 51 0.65 21.33 -17.93
C VAL A 51 0.37 20.37 -19.09
N ALA A 52 0.75 20.74 -20.29
CA ALA A 52 0.52 19.93 -21.50
C ALA A 52 1.29 18.60 -21.43
N ASP A 53 2.53 18.63 -20.97
CA ASP A 53 3.38 17.43 -20.89
C ASP A 53 2.86 16.46 -19.80
N ILE A 54 2.43 16.99 -18.66
CA ILE A 54 1.85 16.21 -17.59
C ILE A 54 0.53 15.59 -18.02
N GLU A 55 -0.34 16.36 -18.65
CA GLU A 55 -1.61 15.85 -19.17
C GLU A 55 -1.40 14.74 -20.17
N LYS A 56 -0.45 14.90 -21.10
CA LYS A 56 -0.09 13.87 -22.06
C LYS A 56 0.47 12.63 -21.40
N ALA A 57 1.35 12.78 -20.41
CA ALA A 57 1.91 11.65 -19.66
C ALA A 57 0.84 10.82 -18.95
N ILE A 58 -0.15 11.49 -18.36
CA ILE A 58 -1.28 10.82 -17.71
C ILE A 58 -2.15 10.10 -18.74
N MET A 59 -2.45 10.76 -19.84
CA MET A 59 -3.31 10.23 -20.90
C MET A 59 -2.69 9.02 -21.60
N THR A 60 -1.39 9.03 -21.84
CA THR A 60 -0.66 7.93 -22.50
C THR A 60 -0.21 6.82 -21.55
N SER A 61 -0.41 7.00 -20.24
CA SER A 61 -0.12 5.96 -19.27
C SER A 61 -1.07 4.77 -19.43
N ASP A 62 -0.65 3.61 -18.93
CA ASP A 62 -1.46 2.39 -18.91
C ASP A 62 -2.56 2.40 -17.81
N LEU A 63 -2.76 3.55 -17.14
CA LEU A 63 -3.75 3.71 -16.10
C LEU A 63 -5.17 3.93 -16.63
N GLY A 64 -5.33 4.24 -17.92
CA GLY A 64 -6.65 4.45 -18.54
C GLY A 64 -7.38 5.68 -18.01
N LEU A 65 -6.64 6.75 -17.69
CA LEU A 65 -7.20 7.97 -17.12
C LEU A 65 -7.39 9.05 -18.19
N ASN A 66 -8.40 9.88 -17.98
CA ASN A 66 -8.72 10.99 -18.88
C ASN A 66 -8.57 12.34 -18.13
N PRO A 67 -7.36 12.94 -18.14
CA PRO A 67 -7.13 14.20 -17.47
C PRO A 67 -7.81 15.35 -18.23
N SER A 68 -8.21 16.38 -17.51
CA SER A 68 -8.77 17.61 -18.06
C SER A 68 -8.08 18.79 -17.40
N SER A 69 -7.49 19.67 -18.19
CA SER A 69 -6.81 20.85 -17.68
C SER A 69 -7.68 22.11 -17.80
N ALA A 70 -7.60 22.97 -16.79
CA ALA A 70 -8.20 24.28 -16.78
C ALA A 70 -7.17 25.26 -16.17
N GLY A 71 -6.61 26.12 -17.00
CA GLY A 71 -5.50 26.98 -16.58
C GLY A 71 -4.26 26.18 -16.21
N THR A 72 -3.85 26.26 -14.94
CA THR A 72 -2.68 25.54 -14.42
C THR A 72 -3.05 24.30 -13.60
N VAL A 73 -4.32 23.94 -13.55
CA VAL A 73 -4.83 22.83 -12.77
C VAL A 73 -5.27 21.70 -13.69
N ILE A 74 -4.79 20.49 -13.42
CA ILE A 74 -5.17 19.28 -14.14
C ILE A 74 -6.03 18.43 -13.20
N ARG A 75 -7.28 18.17 -13.59
CA ARG A 75 -8.17 17.28 -12.88
C ARG A 75 -8.16 15.90 -13.51
N VAL A 76 -7.99 14.90 -12.69
CA VAL A 76 -7.92 13.50 -13.13
C VAL A 76 -9.00 12.70 -12.41
N PRO A 77 -10.17 12.52 -13.05
CA PRO A 77 -11.22 11.69 -12.47
C PRO A 77 -10.80 10.23 -12.51
N LEU A 78 -11.00 9.54 -11.39
CA LEU A 78 -10.77 8.10 -11.29
C LEU A 78 -12.10 7.37 -11.48
N PRO A 79 -12.14 6.33 -12.34
CA PRO A 79 -13.35 5.55 -12.51
C PRO A 79 -13.69 4.80 -11.20
N PRO A 80 -14.99 4.63 -10.88
CA PRO A 80 -15.37 3.81 -9.74
C PRO A 80 -14.96 2.36 -9.97
N LEU A 81 -14.61 1.65 -8.90
CA LEU A 81 -14.38 0.22 -8.97
C LEU A 81 -15.70 -0.50 -9.25
N THR A 82 -15.68 -1.43 -10.19
CA THR A 82 -16.81 -2.35 -10.40
C THR A 82 -16.94 -3.27 -9.20
N GLU A 83 -18.12 -3.82 -8.96
CA GLU A 83 -18.33 -4.78 -7.87
C GLU A 83 -17.46 -6.02 -8.04
N GLU A 84 -17.32 -6.52 -9.26
CA GLU A 84 -16.43 -7.63 -9.57
C GLU A 84 -14.97 -7.32 -9.22
N ARG A 85 -14.49 -6.13 -9.58
CA ARG A 85 -13.14 -5.68 -9.26
C ARG A 85 -12.94 -5.54 -7.76
N ARG A 86 -13.93 -5.01 -7.03
CA ARG A 86 -13.90 -4.91 -5.57
C ARG A 86 -13.76 -6.28 -4.92
N ARG A 87 -14.56 -7.26 -5.36
CA ARG A 87 -14.47 -8.64 -4.87
C ARG A 87 -13.12 -9.27 -5.13
N GLY A 88 -12.54 -9.05 -6.31
CA GLY A 88 -11.20 -9.51 -6.64
C GLY A 88 -10.14 -8.91 -5.73
N LEU A 89 -10.24 -7.61 -5.42
CA LEU A 89 -9.32 -6.93 -4.50
C LEU A 89 -9.47 -7.43 -3.07
N VAL A 90 -10.68 -7.68 -2.59
CA VAL A 90 -10.92 -8.28 -1.27
C VAL A 90 -10.26 -9.65 -1.18
N LYS A 91 -10.40 -10.47 -2.22
CA LYS A 91 -9.72 -11.78 -2.28
C LYS A 91 -8.21 -11.65 -2.18
N LEU A 92 -7.61 -10.69 -2.89
CA LEU A 92 -6.17 -10.40 -2.80
C LEU A 92 -5.75 -9.99 -1.39
N VAL A 93 -6.54 -9.14 -0.72
CA VAL A 93 -6.28 -8.76 0.67
C VAL A 93 -6.23 -9.99 1.57
N ARG A 94 -7.20 -10.88 1.44
CA ARG A 94 -7.27 -12.11 2.24
C ARG A 94 -6.09 -13.04 1.99
N GLU A 95 -5.66 -13.18 0.75
CA GLU A 95 -4.48 -13.96 0.38
C GLU A 95 -3.20 -13.38 1.00
N GLU A 96 -3.02 -12.06 0.93
CA GLU A 96 -1.87 -11.37 1.53
C GLU A 96 -1.87 -11.50 3.07
N VAL A 97 -3.02 -11.41 3.69
CA VAL A 97 -3.18 -11.61 5.14
C VAL A 97 -2.75 -13.01 5.55
N GLU A 98 -3.18 -14.03 4.83
CA GLU A 98 -2.79 -15.40 5.14
C GLU A 98 -1.29 -15.64 4.98
N LYS A 99 -0.68 -15.07 3.95
CA LYS A 99 0.78 -15.08 3.79
C LYS A 99 1.49 -14.43 4.97
N ALA A 100 0.98 -13.28 5.44
CA ALA A 100 1.54 -12.58 6.59
C ALA A 100 1.42 -13.42 7.87
N ARG A 101 0.27 -14.03 8.10
CA ARG A 101 0.06 -14.93 9.26
C ARG A 101 1.01 -16.11 9.24
N VAL A 102 1.18 -16.75 8.09
CA VAL A 102 2.11 -17.88 7.92
C VAL A 102 3.54 -17.44 8.23
N ALA A 103 3.96 -16.29 7.69
CA ALA A 103 5.30 -15.73 7.94
C ALA A 103 5.53 -15.46 9.44
N ILE A 104 4.57 -14.86 10.12
CA ILE A 104 4.66 -14.56 11.56
C ILE A 104 4.75 -15.85 12.37
N ARG A 105 3.95 -16.87 12.06
CA ARG A 105 3.99 -18.16 12.75
C ARG A 105 5.30 -18.89 12.51
N ASN A 106 5.87 -18.80 11.32
CA ASN A 106 7.17 -19.40 11.02
C ASN A 106 8.28 -18.75 11.83
N ILE A 107 8.28 -17.42 11.95
CA ILE A 107 9.23 -16.70 12.80
C ILE A 107 9.11 -17.15 14.26
N ARG A 108 7.89 -17.31 14.78
CA ARG A 108 7.66 -17.85 16.13
C ARG A 108 8.25 -19.25 16.30
N ARG A 109 8.02 -20.14 15.34
CA ARG A 109 8.54 -21.50 15.37
C ARG A 109 10.07 -21.52 15.39
N GLU A 110 10.68 -20.70 14.54
CA GLU A 110 12.14 -20.56 14.48
C GLU A 110 12.71 -20.03 15.80
N ALA A 111 12.07 -19.01 16.39
CA ALA A 111 12.49 -18.47 17.69
C ALA A 111 12.39 -19.53 18.79
N ASN A 112 11.29 -20.27 18.86
CA ASN A 112 11.11 -21.35 19.82
C ASN A 112 12.14 -22.47 19.64
N GLN A 113 12.48 -22.79 18.41
CA GLN A 113 13.51 -23.77 18.10
C GLN A 113 14.89 -23.31 18.60
N THR A 114 15.22 -22.05 18.38
CA THR A 114 16.46 -21.43 18.86
C THR A 114 16.53 -21.48 20.38
N PHE A 115 15.45 -21.19 21.09
CA PHE A 115 15.40 -21.25 22.56
C PHE A 115 15.66 -22.67 23.07
N LYS A 116 15.08 -23.68 22.43
CA LYS A 116 15.30 -25.08 22.77
C LYS A 116 16.76 -25.55 22.55
N GLU A 117 17.36 -25.06 21.46
CA GLU A 117 18.76 -25.35 21.16
C GLU A 117 19.70 -24.74 22.22
N LEU A 118 19.44 -23.48 22.63
CA LEU A 118 20.21 -22.81 23.67
C LEU A 118 20.06 -23.51 25.03
N GLU A 119 18.88 -24.01 25.37
CA GLU A 119 18.65 -24.82 26.56
C GLU A 119 19.47 -26.12 26.52
N LYS A 120 19.43 -26.79 25.38
CA LYS A 120 20.15 -28.07 25.17
C LYS A 120 21.66 -27.86 25.31
N GLU A 121 22.18 -26.72 24.88
CA GLU A 121 23.58 -26.33 25.04
C GLU A 121 23.90 -25.77 26.44
N LYS A 122 22.90 -25.73 27.32
CA LYS A 122 22.99 -25.22 28.68
C LYS A 122 23.36 -23.70 28.77
N GLU A 123 23.06 -22.97 27.72
CA GLU A 123 23.24 -21.52 27.68
C GLU A 123 22.14 -20.78 28.41
N ILE A 124 20.94 -21.31 28.42
CA ILE A 124 19.76 -20.80 29.12
C ILE A 124 19.08 -21.95 29.90
N THR A 125 18.24 -21.58 30.86
CA THR A 125 17.51 -22.53 31.70
C THR A 125 16.17 -22.92 31.07
N GLU A 126 15.57 -24.01 31.57
CA GLU A 126 14.19 -24.40 31.21
C GLU A 126 13.19 -23.26 31.49
N ASP A 127 13.36 -22.55 32.61
CA ASP A 127 12.51 -21.42 32.98
C ASP A 127 12.67 -20.25 31.99
N ASP A 128 13.90 -19.99 31.54
CA ASP A 128 14.15 -19.00 30.49
C ASP A 128 13.45 -19.33 29.18
N VAL A 129 13.47 -20.61 28.77
CA VAL A 129 12.75 -21.07 27.57
C VAL A 129 11.25 -20.84 27.70
N ARG A 130 10.67 -21.17 28.86
CA ARG A 130 9.25 -20.97 29.13
C ARG A 130 8.87 -19.49 29.03
N ARG A 131 9.62 -18.62 29.69
CA ARG A 131 9.38 -17.18 29.67
C ARG A 131 9.55 -16.57 28.27
N ALA A 132 10.59 -16.98 27.55
CA ALA A 132 10.81 -16.53 26.18
C ALA A 132 9.69 -17.00 25.24
N GLY A 133 9.23 -18.23 25.40
CA GLY A 133 8.11 -18.78 24.63
C GLY A 133 6.80 -18.04 24.88
N GLU A 134 6.49 -17.70 26.12
CA GLU A 134 5.31 -16.90 26.47
C GLU A 134 5.39 -15.50 25.84
N ARG A 135 6.53 -14.87 25.91
CA ARG A 135 6.75 -13.53 25.34
C ARG A 135 6.63 -13.53 23.82
N ILE A 136 7.21 -14.50 23.15
CA ILE A 136 7.11 -14.60 21.69
C ILE A 136 5.67 -14.93 21.26
N GLN A 137 4.92 -15.69 22.06
CA GLN A 137 3.51 -15.94 21.80
C GLN A 137 2.66 -14.67 21.92
N GLN A 138 2.90 -13.86 22.95
CA GLN A 138 2.22 -12.56 23.11
C GLN A 138 2.51 -11.62 21.96
N GLN A 139 3.76 -11.52 21.51
CA GLN A 139 4.16 -10.72 20.37
C GLN A 139 3.51 -11.23 19.08
N THR A 140 3.47 -12.54 18.88
CA THR A 140 2.82 -13.16 17.73
C THR A 140 1.34 -12.81 17.69
N ASP A 141 0.63 -12.95 18.80
CA ASP A 141 -0.80 -12.63 18.90
C ASP A 141 -1.07 -11.15 18.63
N THR A 142 -0.21 -10.27 19.15
CA THR A 142 -0.32 -8.82 18.93
C THR A 142 -0.14 -8.47 17.46
N PHE A 143 0.86 -9.03 16.78
CA PHE A 143 1.10 -8.75 15.36
C PHE A 143 -0.01 -9.33 14.47
N ILE A 144 -0.50 -10.51 14.76
CA ILE A 144 -1.63 -11.10 14.01
C ILE A 144 -2.88 -10.23 14.18
N ALA A 145 -3.16 -9.76 15.40
CA ALA A 145 -4.29 -8.86 15.65
C ALA A 145 -4.17 -7.55 14.85
N LYS A 146 -2.97 -6.97 14.75
CA LYS A 146 -2.71 -5.78 13.93
C LYS A 146 -2.92 -6.05 12.44
N VAL A 147 -2.44 -7.17 11.94
CA VAL A 147 -2.65 -7.57 10.55
C VAL A 147 -4.14 -7.72 10.24
N ASP A 148 -4.88 -8.38 11.13
CA ASP A 148 -6.32 -8.58 10.98
C ASP A 148 -7.09 -7.26 11.00
N ALA A 149 -6.73 -6.33 11.89
CA ALA A 149 -7.35 -5.01 11.98
C ALA A 149 -7.11 -4.18 10.70
N ILE A 150 -5.89 -4.20 10.17
CA ILE A 150 -5.55 -3.52 8.92
C ILE A 150 -6.34 -4.12 7.75
N ALA A 151 -6.44 -5.45 7.70
CA ALA A 151 -7.19 -6.16 6.67
C ALA A 151 -8.69 -5.83 6.71
N GLU A 152 -9.28 -5.80 7.90
CA GLU A 152 -10.69 -5.45 8.08
C GLU A 152 -10.98 -4.02 7.59
N GLN A 153 -10.12 -3.07 7.94
CA GLN A 153 -10.25 -1.69 7.47
C GLN A 153 -10.10 -1.60 5.95
N LYS A 154 -9.15 -2.35 5.38
CA LYS A 154 -8.93 -2.39 3.93
C LYS A 154 -10.13 -2.97 3.18
N GLU A 155 -10.73 -4.04 3.71
CA GLU A 155 -11.94 -4.63 3.14
C GLU A 155 -13.13 -3.67 3.17
N LYS A 156 -13.29 -2.94 4.27
CA LYS A 156 -14.31 -1.87 4.37
C LYS A 156 -14.09 -0.80 3.32
N ASP A 157 -12.87 -0.31 3.19
CA ASP A 157 -12.53 0.73 2.20
C ASP A 157 -12.80 0.28 0.77
N LEU A 158 -12.54 -1.00 0.46
CA LEU A 158 -12.81 -1.58 -0.86
C LEU A 158 -14.29 -1.74 -1.16
N MET A 159 -15.12 -1.94 -0.14
CA MET A 159 -16.57 -2.13 -0.30
C MET A 159 -17.37 -0.83 -0.22
N GLU A 160 -16.77 0.27 0.21
CA GLU A 160 -17.42 1.58 0.18
C GLU A 160 -17.60 2.08 -1.27
N VAL A 161 -18.79 2.62 -1.51
CA VAL A 161 -19.18 3.17 -2.81
C VAL A 161 -18.78 4.64 -2.92
#